data_629e3b4985a292d32bd2d422ab9c5d07
#
_entry.id   629e3b4985a292d32bd2d422ab9c5d07
#
_cell.length_a   1.000
_cell.length_b   1.000
_cell.length_c   1.000
_cell.angle_alpha   90.00
_cell.angle_beta   90.00
_cell.angle_gamma   90.00
#
_symmetry.space_group_name_H-M   'P 1'
#
loop_
_entity.id
_entity.type
_entity.pdbx_description
1 polymer ?
#
loop_
_entity_poly.entity_id
_entity_poly.type
_entity_poly.pdbx_seq_one_letter_code
_entity_poly.pdbx_strand_id
1 'polypeptide(L)'
;MIVILNKIEVITTYGKLLYEAINKEGVMKKIVDRYTNNIFENIKHMDEYGNEYWYARELSKILEYKDWRNFLKVLNKVKDACKNSVFNIYEQLVEVNRLSKRNNNATANIQDYKLSRYICYLIVQNADPSKEVVALGQTYFAIQTRKQEITEQEYDSLSDDEKRFYQRKLTRQGNYTLQRVASAAGVKNKAEFHNAGYKGLYNGETADDIFKRKKLEIKEQKKLDEIK
;
A
#
# COMPACT_ATOMS: atom_id res chain seq x y z
N MET A 1 -3.74 32.10 22.39
CA MET A 1 -3.60 31.99 20.94
C MET A 1 -2.13 31.93 20.50
N ILE A 2 -1.23 32.81 20.96
CA ILE A 2 0.21 32.85 20.60
C ILE A 2 0.97 31.58 21.05
N VAL A 3 0.66 30.99 22.20
CA VAL A 3 1.33 29.76 22.71
C VAL A 3 0.98 28.51 21.89
N ILE A 4 -0.19 28.46 21.25
CA ILE A 4 -0.63 27.34 20.40
C ILE A 4 0.05 27.45 19.04
N LEU A 5 0.19 28.63 18.49
CA LEU A 5 0.91 28.88 17.23
C LEU A 5 2.38 28.50 17.33
N ASN A 6 3.07 28.88 18.42
CA ASN A 6 4.46 28.48 18.66
C ASN A 6 4.65 26.95 18.81
N LYS A 7 3.66 26.23 19.39
CA LYS A 7 3.71 24.75 19.46
C LYS A 7 3.53 24.11 18.09
N ILE A 8 2.66 24.67 17.25
CA ILE A 8 2.44 24.14 15.89
C ILE A 8 3.68 24.38 15.01
N GLU A 9 4.30 25.56 15.07
CA GLU A 9 5.55 25.88 14.36
C GLU A 9 6.70 24.96 14.79
N VAL A 10 6.86 24.72 16.11
CA VAL A 10 7.89 23.80 16.64
C VAL A 10 7.65 22.37 16.15
N ILE A 11 6.40 21.88 16.17
CA ILE A 11 6.07 20.53 15.68
C ILE A 11 6.32 20.43 14.17
N THR A 12 6.00 21.45 13.40
CA THR A 12 6.22 21.50 11.95
C THR A 12 7.71 21.55 11.62
N THR A 13 8.50 22.33 12.37
CA THR A 13 9.96 22.43 12.21
C THR A 13 10.67 21.14 12.63
N TYR A 14 10.27 20.52 13.74
CA TYR A 14 10.78 19.21 14.14
C TYR A 14 10.38 18.10 13.15
N GLY A 15 9.16 18.11 12.66
CA GLY A 15 8.69 17.19 11.61
C GLY A 15 9.51 17.32 10.33
N LYS A 16 9.85 18.55 9.92
CA LYS A 16 10.65 18.82 8.74
C LYS A 16 12.12 18.41 8.94
N LEU A 17 12.70 18.71 10.10
CA LEU A 17 14.06 18.28 10.46
C LEU A 17 14.17 16.76 10.58
N LEU A 18 13.15 16.09 11.14
CA LEU A 18 13.09 14.64 11.20
C LEU A 18 12.99 14.03 9.79
N TYR A 19 12.16 14.62 8.93
CA TYR A 19 12.02 14.23 7.53
C TYR A 19 13.34 14.41 6.76
N GLU A 20 14.04 15.53 6.94
CA GLU A 20 15.34 15.81 6.33
C GLU A 20 16.46 14.89 6.89
N ALA A 21 16.44 14.60 8.20
CA ALA A 21 17.39 13.67 8.81
C ALA A 21 17.18 12.22 8.36
N ILE A 22 15.93 11.83 8.10
CA ILE A 22 15.53 10.50 7.65
C ILE A 22 15.76 10.34 6.14
N ASN A 23 15.64 11.41 5.36
CA ASN A 23 15.93 11.45 3.92
C ASN A 23 17.42 11.51 3.57
N LYS A 24 18.33 11.58 4.55
CA LYS A 24 19.73 11.23 4.29
C LYS A 24 19.75 9.79 3.81
N GLU A 25 19.93 9.60 2.52
CA GLU A 25 19.71 8.39 1.70
C GLU A 25 20.15 7.05 2.35
N GLY A 26 21.10 7.08 3.28
CA GLY A 26 21.64 5.87 3.90
C GLY A 26 20.78 5.22 4.97
N VAL A 27 20.01 5.98 5.76
CA VAL A 27 19.23 5.43 6.90
C VAL A 27 17.93 4.83 6.40
N MET A 28 17.22 5.54 5.51
CA MET A 28 15.99 5.02 4.91
C MET A 28 16.25 3.78 4.05
N LYS A 29 17.31 3.77 3.27
CA LYS A 29 17.68 2.62 2.46
C LYS A 29 17.96 1.39 3.34
N LYS A 30 18.68 1.55 4.47
CA LYS A 30 18.92 0.46 5.43
C LYS A 30 17.62 -0.04 6.08
N ILE A 31 16.69 0.85 6.43
CA ILE A 31 15.41 0.47 7.04
C ILE A 31 14.54 -0.25 6.00
N VAL A 32 14.44 0.28 4.79
CA VAL A 32 13.65 -0.32 3.70
C VAL A 32 14.25 -1.66 3.28
N ASP A 33 15.57 -1.75 3.07
CA ASP A 33 16.22 -2.99 2.64
C ASP A 33 16.14 -4.09 3.71
N ARG A 34 16.24 -3.75 5.00
CA ARG A 34 16.06 -4.72 6.09
C ARG A 34 14.60 -5.16 6.27
N TYR A 35 13.64 -4.27 6.05
CA TYR A 35 12.24 -4.53 6.38
C TYR A 35 11.44 -5.08 5.18
N THR A 36 11.64 -4.58 3.97
CA THR A 36 10.83 -4.97 2.80
C THR A 36 11.37 -6.15 2.02
N ASN A 37 12.68 -6.24 1.81
CA ASN A 37 13.22 -7.20 0.85
C ASN A 37 13.60 -8.57 1.45
N ASN A 38 13.82 -8.66 2.77
CA ASN A 38 14.31 -9.92 3.35
C ASN A 38 13.39 -10.59 4.36
N ILE A 39 12.35 -9.90 4.87
CA ILE A 39 11.62 -10.41 6.02
C ILE A 39 10.19 -10.80 5.64
N PHE A 40 9.45 -9.88 5.07
CA PHE A 40 8.02 -10.09 4.77
C PHE A 40 7.78 -10.84 3.47
N GLU A 41 8.46 -10.45 2.39
CA GLU A 41 8.22 -11.05 1.07
C GLU A 41 8.70 -12.51 0.99
N ASN A 42 9.72 -12.89 1.78
CA ASN A 42 10.25 -14.26 1.77
C ASN A 42 9.32 -15.30 2.41
N ILE A 43 8.37 -14.89 3.23
CA ILE A 43 7.36 -15.79 3.85
C ILE A 43 5.96 -15.56 3.28
N LYS A 44 5.88 -14.85 2.18
CA LYS A 44 4.63 -14.64 1.46
C LYS A 44 4.19 -15.91 0.75
N HIS A 45 2.92 -16.23 0.87
CA HIS A 45 2.25 -17.27 0.13
C HIS A 45 1.20 -16.67 -0.81
N MET A 46 0.85 -17.44 -1.84
CA MET A 46 -0.23 -17.09 -2.77
C MET A 46 -1.27 -18.21 -2.72
N ASP A 47 -2.55 -17.87 -2.75
CA ASP A 47 -3.62 -18.82 -2.91
C ASP A 47 -3.88 -19.17 -4.39
N GLU A 48 -4.81 -20.07 -4.66
CA GLU A 48 -5.22 -20.48 -6.00
C GLU A 48 -5.84 -19.36 -6.85
N TYR A 49 -6.31 -18.29 -6.20
CA TYR A 49 -6.89 -17.10 -6.83
C TYR A 49 -5.88 -15.97 -7.04
N GLY A 50 -4.61 -16.18 -6.62
CA GLY A 50 -3.57 -15.17 -6.71
C GLY A 50 -3.57 -14.13 -5.57
N ASN A 51 -4.33 -14.36 -4.49
CA ASN A 51 -4.30 -13.48 -3.31
C ASN A 51 -3.09 -13.82 -2.44
N GLU A 52 -2.40 -12.80 -1.99
CA GLU A 52 -1.27 -12.96 -1.09
C GLU A 52 -1.71 -13.13 0.37
N TYR A 53 -1.02 -14.00 1.09
CA TYR A 53 -1.25 -14.20 2.53
C TYR A 53 0.02 -14.64 3.25
N TRP A 54 0.00 -14.52 4.57
CA TRP A 54 1.08 -14.91 5.49
C TRP A 54 0.54 -15.86 6.55
N TYR A 55 1.38 -16.79 6.98
CA TYR A 55 1.04 -17.59 8.15
C TYR A 55 1.51 -16.92 9.43
N ALA A 56 0.64 -16.86 10.44
CA ALA A 56 0.92 -16.19 11.71
C ALA A 56 2.12 -16.80 12.45
N ARG A 57 2.30 -18.13 12.39
CA ARG A 57 3.47 -18.80 13.00
C ARG A 57 4.78 -18.49 12.29
N GLU A 58 4.77 -18.25 11.00
CA GLU A 58 5.96 -17.85 10.25
C GLU A 58 6.31 -16.40 10.59
N LEU A 59 5.30 -15.53 10.60
CA LEU A 59 5.46 -14.12 11.00
C LEU A 59 5.95 -13.98 12.44
N SER A 60 5.43 -14.82 13.38
CA SER A 60 5.86 -14.79 14.77
C SER A 60 7.36 -15.04 14.96
N LYS A 61 7.93 -15.93 14.16
CA LYS A 61 9.38 -16.24 14.19
C LYS A 61 10.21 -15.05 13.68
N ILE A 62 9.75 -14.42 12.61
CA ILE A 62 10.41 -13.25 12.02
C ILE A 62 10.38 -12.05 12.99
N LEU A 63 9.26 -11.86 13.68
CA LEU A 63 9.14 -10.86 14.72
C LEU A 63 9.78 -11.29 16.06
N GLU A 64 10.61 -12.35 16.03
CA GLU A 64 11.41 -12.83 17.17
C GLU A 64 10.58 -13.22 18.41
N TYR A 65 9.35 -13.72 18.20
CA TYR A 65 8.56 -14.30 19.28
C TYR A 65 8.95 -15.75 19.54
N LYS A 66 9.60 -16.01 20.67
CA LYS A 66 9.99 -17.37 21.08
C LYS A 66 8.79 -18.20 21.53
N ASP A 67 7.82 -17.58 22.18
CA ASP A 67 6.62 -18.23 22.68
C ASP A 67 5.38 -17.80 21.87
N TRP A 68 4.68 -18.79 21.31
CA TRP A 68 3.45 -18.60 20.55
C TRP A 68 2.35 -17.91 21.37
N ARG A 69 2.26 -18.20 22.69
CA ARG A 69 1.27 -17.55 23.56
C ARG A 69 1.46 -16.03 23.65
N ASN A 70 2.70 -15.57 23.62
CA ASN A 70 2.96 -14.13 23.61
C ASN A 70 2.59 -13.49 22.28
N PHE A 71 2.80 -14.17 21.17
CA PHE A 71 2.34 -13.70 19.86
C PHE A 71 0.81 -13.69 19.75
N LEU A 72 0.12 -14.69 20.32
CA LEU A 72 -1.34 -14.71 20.39
C LEU A 72 -1.92 -13.48 21.12
N LYS A 73 -1.22 -12.96 22.15
CA LYS A 73 -1.65 -11.70 22.81
C LYS A 73 -1.64 -10.53 21.82
N VAL A 74 -0.66 -10.47 20.92
CA VAL A 74 -0.61 -9.44 19.86
C VAL A 74 -1.75 -9.64 18.87
N LEU A 75 -1.99 -10.87 18.43
CA LEU A 75 -3.13 -11.18 17.55
C LEU A 75 -4.47 -10.77 18.17
N ASN A 76 -4.66 -10.98 19.48
CA ASN A 76 -5.89 -10.57 20.17
C ASN A 76 -6.02 -9.04 20.20
N LYS A 77 -4.93 -8.29 20.45
CA LYS A 77 -4.96 -6.82 20.35
C LYS A 77 -5.37 -6.35 18.95
N VAL A 78 -4.88 -7.02 17.90
CA VAL A 78 -5.27 -6.70 16.53
C VAL A 78 -6.74 -7.01 16.27
N LYS A 79 -7.26 -8.14 16.79
CA LYS A 79 -8.68 -8.47 16.72
C LYS A 79 -9.55 -7.40 17.39
N ASP A 80 -9.14 -6.95 18.57
CA ASP A 80 -9.84 -5.88 19.30
C ASP A 80 -9.77 -4.54 18.55
N ALA A 81 -8.62 -4.18 18.00
CA ALA A 81 -8.47 -2.97 17.18
C ALA A 81 -9.39 -3.00 15.95
N CYS A 82 -9.43 -4.11 15.22
CA CYS A 82 -10.32 -4.26 14.07
C CYS A 82 -11.81 -4.20 14.47
N LYS A 83 -12.18 -4.86 15.56
CA LYS A 83 -13.55 -4.84 16.08
C LYS A 83 -14.00 -3.42 16.43
N ASN A 84 -13.13 -2.65 17.08
CA ASN A 84 -13.45 -1.28 17.52
C ASN A 84 -13.39 -0.24 16.38
N SER A 85 -12.68 -0.53 15.28
CA SER A 85 -12.59 0.34 14.10
C SER A 85 -13.60 0.00 12.99
N VAL A 86 -14.58 -0.87 13.26
CA VAL A 86 -15.61 -1.31 12.27
C VAL A 86 -14.98 -1.98 11.02
N PHE A 87 -13.75 -2.47 11.13
CA PHE A 87 -13.06 -3.14 10.04
C PHE A 87 -13.44 -4.63 10.01
N ASN A 88 -13.86 -5.12 8.83
CA ASN A 88 -14.21 -6.55 8.68
C ASN A 88 -12.95 -7.43 8.74
N ILE A 89 -12.76 -8.09 9.87
CA ILE A 89 -11.58 -8.93 10.13
C ILE A 89 -11.72 -10.35 9.54
N TYR A 90 -12.92 -10.84 9.29
CA TYR A 90 -13.18 -12.25 9.00
C TYR A 90 -12.53 -12.75 7.71
N GLU A 91 -12.40 -11.90 6.70
CA GLU A 91 -11.73 -12.22 5.44
C GLU A 91 -10.21 -11.96 5.51
N GLN A 92 -9.76 -11.20 6.48
CA GLN A 92 -8.38 -10.72 6.59
C GLN A 92 -7.53 -11.54 7.56
N LEU A 93 -8.19 -12.25 8.50
CA LEU A 93 -7.58 -13.14 9.49
C LEU A 93 -8.38 -14.42 9.59
N VAL A 94 -7.95 -15.47 8.90
CA VAL A 94 -8.65 -16.75 8.79
C VAL A 94 -7.91 -17.81 9.60
N GLU A 95 -8.63 -18.46 10.52
CA GLU A 95 -8.10 -19.58 11.29
C GLU A 95 -7.97 -20.82 10.41
N VAL A 96 -6.82 -21.49 10.50
CA VAL A 96 -6.52 -22.69 9.72
C VAL A 96 -5.78 -23.71 10.56
N ASN A 97 -5.97 -24.99 10.23
CA ASN A 97 -5.17 -26.07 10.79
C ASN A 97 -4.07 -26.48 9.82
N ARG A 98 -2.83 -26.53 10.29
CA ARG A 98 -1.66 -26.94 9.51
C ARG A 98 -1.00 -28.19 10.08
N LEU A 99 -0.49 -29.04 9.19
CA LEU A 99 0.37 -30.14 9.58
C LEU A 99 1.79 -29.61 9.87
N SER A 100 2.28 -29.81 11.06
CA SER A 100 3.66 -29.50 11.45
C SER A 100 4.41 -30.79 11.76
N LYS A 101 5.62 -30.92 11.20
CA LYS A 101 6.52 -32.02 11.52
C LYS A 101 7.18 -31.76 12.87
N ARG A 102 7.16 -32.77 13.73
CA ARG A 102 7.93 -32.80 14.99
C ARG A 102 9.31 -33.45 14.77
N ASN A 103 10.20 -33.24 15.73
CA ASN A 103 11.60 -33.80 15.65
C ASN A 103 11.68 -35.32 15.51
N ASN A 104 10.62 -36.04 15.85
CA ASN A 104 10.52 -37.51 15.71
C ASN A 104 9.79 -37.95 14.41
N ASN A 105 9.73 -37.11 13.38
CA ASN A 105 8.98 -37.31 12.12
C ASN A 105 7.46 -37.49 12.28
N ALA A 106 6.90 -37.41 13.49
CA ALA A 106 5.45 -37.38 13.67
C ALA A 106 4.88 -36.06 13.18
N THR A 107 3.73 -36.11 12.49
CA THR A 107 2.96 -34.94 12.12
C THR A 107 1.94 -34.61 13.18
N ALA A 108 1.81 -33.34 13.52
CA ALA A 108 0.76 -32.86 14.42
C ALA A 108 -0.03 -31.75 13.74
N ASN A 109 -1.34 -31.78 13.91
CA ASN A 109 -2.19 -30.64 13.55
C ASN A 109 -1.93 -29.51 14.54
N ILE A 110 -1.58 -28.35 14.01
CA ILE A 110 -1.39 -27.14 14.79
C ILE A 110 -2.34 -26.06 14.27
N GLN A 111 -2.95 -25.34 15.19
CA GLN A 111 -3.70 -24.14 14.88
C GLN A 111 -2.75 -23.03 14.39
N ASP A 112 -3.11 -22.40 13.28
CA ASP A 112 -2.42 -21.26 12.69
C ASP A 112 -3.45 -20.27 12.12
N TYR A 113 -3.00 -19.15 11.58
CA TYR A 113 -3.87 -18.15 10.95
C TYR A 113 -3.27 -17.74 9.61
N LYS A 114 -4.12 -17.62 8.59
CA LYS A 114 -3.80 -16.89 7.36
C LYS A 114 -4.10 -15.41 7.60
N LEU A 115 -3.12 -14.57 7.31
CA LEU A 115 -3.15 -13.13 7.55
C LEU A 115 -3.05 -12.41 6.21
N SER A 116 -3.87 -11.40 6.00
CA SER A 116 -3.66 -10.45 4.91
C SER A 116 -2.48 -9.52 5.21
N ARG A 117 -2.00 -8.82 4.20
CA ARG A 117 -0.96 -7.78 4.33
C ARG A 117 -1.36 -6.71 5.35
N TYR A 118 -2.61 -6.28 5.35
CA TYR A 118 -3.11 -5.28 6.30
C TYR A 118 -3.02 -5.77 7.76
N ILE A 119 -3.42 -7.00 8.03
CA ILE A 119 -3.32 -7.59 9.38
C ILE A 119 -1.86 -7.73 9.80
N CYS A 120 -0.95 -8.09 8.89
CA CYS A 120 0.48 -8.12 9.18
C CYS A 120 1.00 -6.74 9.63
N TYR A 121 0.55 -5.67 9.01
CA TYR A 121 0.89 -4.29 9.40
C TYR A 121 0.37 -3.95 10.79
N LEU A 122 -0.88 -4.27 11.10
CA LEU A 122 -1.45 -4.08 12.43
C LEU A 122 -0.74 -4.91 13.50
N ILE A 123 -0.29 -6.12 13.18
CA ILE A 123 0.51 -6.95 14.10
C ILE A 123 1.79 -6.23 14.46
N VAL A 124 2.54 -5.69 13.50
CA VAL A 124 3.78 -4.97 13.76
C VAL A 124 3.55 -3.73 14.61
N GLN A 125 2.48 -2.98 14.34
CA GLN A 125 2.12 -1.78 15.12
C GLN A 125 1.76 -2.10 16.58
N ASN A 126 1.20 -3.30 16.85
CA ASN A 126 0.80 -3.75 18.20
C ASN A 126 1.82 -4.67 18.87
N ALA A 127 2.91 -5.00 18.19
CA ALA A 127 3.97 -5.87 18.67
C ALA A 127 4.92 -5.15 19.66
N ASP A 128 5.76 -5.91 20.32
CA ASP A 128 6.69 -5.42 21.35
C ASP A 128 7.87 -4.65 20.73
N PRO A 129 7.98 -3.31 20.93
CA PRO A 129 9.03 -2.49 20.34
C PRO A 129 10.42 -2.72 20.94
N SER A 130 10.55 -3.50 22.02
CA SER A 130 11.86 -3.91 22.55
C SER A 130 12.63 -4.81 21.56
N LYS A 131 11.94 -5.35 20.56
CA LYS A 131 12.52 -6.16 19.49
C LYS A 131 12.92 -5.25 18.31
N GLU A 132 14.20 -5.33 17.91
CA GLU A 132 14.74 -4.44 16.85
C GLU A 132 13.90 -4.49 15.56
N VAL A 133 13.51 -5.67 15.11
CA VAL A 133 12.70 -5.84 13.89
C VAL A 133 11.33 -5.15 13.99
N VAL A 134 10.71 -5.19 15.17
CA VAL A 134 9.43 -4.51 15.43
C VAL A 134 9.61 -2.99 15.44
N ALA A 135 10.61 -2.49 16.16
CA ALA A 135 10.90 -1.06 16.25
C ALA A 135 11.20 -0.46 14.86
N LEU A 136 11.99 -1.18 14.02
CA LEU A 136 12.25 -0.78 12.64
C LEU A 136 10.96 -0.72 11.80
N GLY A 137 10.07 -1.71 11.96
CA GLY A 137 8.80 -1.74 11.27
C GLY A 137 7.87 -0.60 11.67
N GLN A 138 7.74 -0.32 12.95
CA GLN A 138 6.94 0.81 13.46
C GLN A 138 7.48 2.15 12.95
N THR A 139 8.80 2.34 12.96
CA THR A 139 9.45 3.53 12.38
C THR A 139 9.18 3.65 10.89
N TYR A 140 9.27 2.53 10.13
CA TYR A 140 8.96 2.51 8.71
C TYR A 140 7.53 2.99 8.44
N PHE A 141 6.52 2.48 9.17
CA PHE A 141 5.14 2.90 9.00
C PHE A 141 4.92 4.37 9.31
N ALA A 142 5.49 4.87 10.41
CA ALA A 142 5.40 6.29 10.76
C ALA A 142 5.95 7.19 9.66
N ILE A 143 7.08 6.81 9.06
CA ILE A 143 7.71 7.55 7.96
C ILE A 143 6.84 7.49 6.68
N GLN A 144 6.32 6.31 6.32
CA GLN A 144 5.48 6.18 5.12
C GLN A 144 4.18 6.96 5.25
N THR A 145 3.54 6.91 6.43
CA THR A 145 2.34 7.72 6.71
C THR A 145 2.64 9.20 6.54
N ARG A 146 3.75 9.69 7.12
CA ARG A 146 4.12 11.10 7.01
C ARG A 146 4.42 11.52 5.57
N LYS A 147 5.07 10.66 4.79
CA LYS A 147 5.29 10.91 3.35
C LYS A 147 3.98 11.04 2.59
N GLN A 148 3.03 10.16 2.88
CA GLN A 148 1.70 10.20 2.27
C GLN A 148 0.99 11.51 2.60
N GLU A 149 0.95 11.89 3.88
CA GLU A 149 0.35 13.15 4.33
C GLU A 149 0.94 14.37 3.62
N ILE A 150 2.28 14.44 3.50
CA ILE A 150 2.96 15.55 2.80
C ILE A 150 2.57 15.57 1.32
N THR A 151 2.58 14.40 0.66
CA THR A 151 2.22 14.30 -0.76
C THR A 151 0.78 14.74 -1.02
N GLU A 152 -0.15 14.37 -0.13
CA GLU A 152 -1.54 14.80 -0.21
C GLU A 152 -1.68 16.32 0.00
N GLN A 153 -1.01 16.87 1.01
CA GLN A 153 -1.00 18.32 1.27
C GLN A 153 -0.40 19.12 0.11
N GLU A 154 0.72 18.65 -0.46
CA GLU A 154 1.33 19.26 -1.65
C GLU A 154 0.39 19.22 -2.84
N TYR A 155 -0.29 18.08 -3.07
CA TYR A 155 -1.27 17.95 -4.14
C TYR A 155 -2.47 18.89 -3.94
N ASP A 156 -3.00 18.98 -2.71
CA ASP A 156 -4.16 19.84 -2.41
C ASP A 156 -3.84 21.33 -2.58
N SER A 157 -2.59 21.73 -2.36
CA SER A 157 -2.13 23.11 -2.54
C SER A 157 -1.95 23.53 -4.01
N LEU A 158 -1.96 22.58 -4.95
CA LEU A 158 -1.81 22.86 -6.37
C LEU A 158 -3.07 23.56 -6.94
N SER A 159 -2.87 24.45 -7.88
CA SER A 159 -3.96 25.01 -8.71
C SER A 159 -4.60 23.92 -9.58
N ASP A 160 -5.80 24.19 -10.09
CA ASP A 160 -6.52 23.24 -10.95
C ASP A 160 -5.72 22.83 -12.19
N ASP A 161 -4.98 23.75 -12.79
CA ASP A 161 -4.14 23.47 -13.97
C ASP A 161 -2.93 22.61 -13.61
N GLU A 162 -2.29 22.86 -12.46
CA GLU A 162 -1.21 22.03 -11.94
C GLU A 162 -1.70 20.63 -11.57
N LYS A 163 -2.87 20.51 -10.94
CA LYS A 163 -3.52 19.21 -10.66
C LYS A 163 -3.78 18.42 -11.94
N ARG A 164 -4.29 19.08 -13.00
CA ARG A 164 -4.47 18.45 -14.32
C ARG A 164 -3.16 17.97 -14.92
N PHE A 165 -2.10 18.79 -14.81
CA PHE A 165 -0.77 18.40 -15.28
C PHE A 165 -0.20 17.22 -14.50
N TYR A 166 -0.33 17.24 -13.17
CA TYR A 166 0.08 16.15 -12.29
C TYR A 166 -0.65 14.84 -12.64
N GLN A 167 -1.98 14.87 -12.80
CA GLN A 167 -2.78 13.72 -13.19
C GLN A 167 -2.38 13.18 -14.58
N ARG A 168 -2.09 14.04 -15.56
CA ARG A 168 -1.57 13.61 -16.86
C ARG A 168 -0.23 12.89 -16.74
N LYS A 169 0.65 13.36 -15.86
CA LYS A 169 1.93 12.71 -15.59
C LYS A 169 1.74 11.30 -15.01
N LEU A 170 0.89 11.16 -14.00
CA LEU A 170 0.54 9.87 -13.38
C LEU A 170 -0.07 8.90 -14.39
N THR A 171 -1.05 9.37 -15.18
CA THR A 171 -1.69 8.57 -16.24
C THR A 171 -0.66 8.07 -17.26
N ARG A 172 0.28 8.92 -17.68
CA ARG A 172 1.36 8.52 -18.59
C ARG A 172 2.25 7.44 -17.99
N GLN A 173 2.64 7.58 -16.72
CA GLN A 173 3.45 6.59 -16.01
C GLN A 173 2.68 5.26 -15.84
N GLY A 174 1.39 5.31 -15.48
CA GLY A 174 0.52 4.14 -15.38
C GLY A 174 0.40 3.40 -16.71
N ASN A 175 0.15 4.13 -17.80
CA ASN A 175 0.07 3.56 -19.15
C ASN A 175 1.39 2.93 -19.59
N TYR A 176 2.53 3.56 -19.26
CA TYR A 176 3.85 2.99 -19.55
C TYR A 176 4.08 1.67 -18.81
N THR A 177 3.73 1.62 -17.53
CA THR A 177 3.85 0.40 -16.71
C THR A 177 2.92 -0.69 -17.23
N LEU A 178 1.66 -0.36 -17.53
CA LEU A 178 0.69 -1.28 -18.10
C LEU A 178 1.19 -1.88 -19.43
N GLN A 179 1.79 -1.04 -20.28
CA GLN A 179 2.35 -1.47 -21.57
C GLN A 179 3.53 -2.43 -21.41
N ARG A 180 4.39 -2.19 -20.38
CA ARG A 180 5.49 -3.12 -20.05
C ARG A 180 4.97 -4.49 -19.59
N VAL A 181 3.99 -4.50 -18.68
CA VAL A 181 3.39 -5.73 -18.15
C VAL A 181 2.69 -6.49 -19.29
N ALA A 182 1.90 -5.81 -20.12
CA ALA A 182 1.23 -6.42 -21.28
C ALA A 182 2.25 -7.03 -22.26
N SER A 183 3.35 -6.33 -22.52
CA SER A 183 4.44 -6.85 -23.37
C SER A 183 5.11 -8.09 -22.78
N ALA A 184 5.38 -8.10 -21.47
CA ALA A 184 5.93 -9.25 -20.75
C ALA A 184 4.97 -10.46 -20.75
N ALA A 185 3.66 -10.20 -20.71
CA ALA A 185 2.61 -11.22 -20.84
C ALA A 185 2.36 -11.69 -22.28
N GLY A 186 3.15 -11.22 -23.26
CA GLY A 186 3.07 -11.69 -24.66
C GLY A 186 2.04 -10.97 -25.53
N VAL A 187 1.47 -9.85 -25.08
CA VAL A 187 0.54 -9.05 -25.89
C VAL A 187 1.27 -8.41 -27.07
N LYS A 188 0.95 -8.84 -28.28
CA LYS A 188 1.57 -8.36 -29.54
C LYS A 188 0.92 -7.08 -30.03
N ASN A 189 -0.42 -7.00 -30.03
CA ASN A 189 -1.17 -5.85 -30.49
C ASN A 189 -1.49 -4.89 -29.33
N LYS A 190 -0.63 -3.91 -29.13
CA LYS A 190 -0.77 -2.92 -28.05
C LYS A 190 -1.95 -1.97 -28.28
N ALA A 191 -2.26 -1.63 -29.53
CA ALA A 191 -3.37 -0.73 -29.86
C ALA A 191 -4.71 -1.38 -29.52
N GLU A 192 -4.88 -2.64 -29.87
CA GLU A 192 -6.08 -3.41 -29.53
C GLU A 192 -6.23 -3.59 -28.02
N PHE A 193 -5.13 -3.89 -27.31
CA PHE A 193 -5.10 -3.99 -25.85
C PHE A 193 -5.56 -2.68 -25.18
N HIS A 194 -5.03 -1.53 -25.62
CA HIS A 194 -5.46 -0.24 -25.09
C HIS A 194 -6.92 0.06 -25.44
N ASN A 195 -7.35 -0.22 -26.66
CA ASN A 195 -8.75 -0.01 -27.06
C ASN A 195 -9.73 -0.91 -26.30
N ALA A 196 -9.34 -2.13 -25.92
CA ALA A 196 -10.14 -2.97 -25.04
C ALA A 196 -10.36 -2.32 -23.66
N GLY A 197 -9.31 -1.71 -23.11
CA GLY A 197 -9.41 -0.92 -21.89
C GLY A 197 -10.35 0.28 -22.02
N TYR A 198 -10.25 1.05 -23.11
CA TYR A 198 -11.15 2.17 -23.37
C TYR A 198 -12.60 1.72 -23.52
N LYS A 199 -12.86 0.67 -24.27
CA LYS A 199 -14.21 0.11 -24.43
C LYS A 199 -14.83 -0.31 -23.10
N GLY A 200 -14.02 -0.91 -22.19
CA GLY A 200 -14.48 -1.28 -20.87
C GLY A 200 -14.81 -0.09 -19.97
N LEU A 201 -14.02 1.00 -20.04
CA LEU A 201 -14.19 2.19 -19.21
C LEU A 201 -15.24 3.18 -19.75
N TYR A 202 -15.44 3.25 -21.06
CA TYR A 202 -16.24 4.26 -21.73
C TYR A 202 -17.39 3.64 -22.55
N ASN A 203 -18.03 2.63 -21.99
CA ASN A 203 -19.26 2.04 -22.52
C ASN A 203 -19.17 1.62 -24.00
N GLY A 204 -18.05 1.04 -24.40
CA GLY A 204 -17.81 0.54 -25.75
C GLY A 204 -17.08 1.51 -26.69
N GLU A 205 -16.81 2.76 -26.27
CA GLU A 205 -16.08 3.73 -27.10
C GLU A 205 -14.58 3.38 -27.18
N THR A 206 -14.01 3.54 -28.37
CA THR A 206 -12.55 3.49 -28.57
C THR A 206 -11.90 4.83 -28.24
N ALA A 207 -10.56 4.85 -28.16
CA ALA A 207 -9.81 6.09 -27.99
C ALA A 207 -10.11 7.13 -29.07
N ASP A 208 -10.30 6.67 -30.32
CA ASP A 208 -10.63 7.53 -31.47
C ASP A 208 -12.05 8.10 -31.39
N ASP A 209 -13.01 7.32 -30.90
CA ASP A 209 -14.39 7.78 -30.69
C ASP A 209 -14.44 8.87 -29.64
N ILE A 210 -13.75 8.69 -28.52
CA ILE A 210 -13.62 9.67 -27.45
C ILE A 210 -12.95 10.95 -27.95
N PHE A 211 -11.88 10.80 -28.75
CA PHE A 211 -11.20 11.95 -29.34
C PHE A 211 -12.12 12.76 -30.26
N LYS A 212 -12.86 12.08 -31.14
CA LYS A 212 -13.82 12.71 -32.05
C LYS A 212 -14.91 13.45 -31.28
N ARG A 213 -15.50 12.83 -30.26
CA ARG A 213 -16.52 13.41 -29.40
C ARG A 213 -16.02 14.68 -28.70
N LYS A 214 -14.87 14.62 -28.05
CA LYS A 214 -14.26 15.79 -27.36
C LYS A 214 -13.91 16.92 -28.33
N LYS A 215 -13.48 16.61 -29.54
CA LYS A 215 -13.19 17.63 -30.56
C LYS A 215 -14.46 18.33 -31.08
N LEU A 216 -15.58 17.65 -31.13
CA LEU A 216 -16.88 18.22 -31.43
C LEU A 216 -17.38 19.14 -30.30
N GLU A 217 -17.29 18.67 -29.04
CA GLU A 217 -17.65 19.46 -27.86
C GLU A 217 -16.87 20.80 -27.80
N ILE A 218 -15.55 20.79 -28.05
CA ILE A 218 -14.72 21.98 -28.10
C ILE A 218 -15.13 22.94 -29.22
N LYS A 219 -15.54 22.42 -30.38
CA LYS A 219 -16.00 23.26 -31.49
C LYS A 219 -17.36 23.91 -31.22
N GLU A 220 -18.24 23.20 -30.54
CA GLU A 220 -19.54 23.74 -30.13
C GLU A 220 -19.38 24.81 -29.06
N GLN A 221 -18.52 24.60 -28.06
CA GLN A 221 -18.20 25.58 -27.02
C GLN A 221 -17.65 26.88 -27.64
N LYS A 222 -16.68 26.78 -28.56
CA LYS A 222 -16.13 27.95 -29.24
C LYS A 222 -17.18 28.74 -30.05
N LYS A 223 -18.12 28.06 -30.70
CA LYS A 223 -19.21 28.73 -31.38
C LYS A 223 -20.14 29.46 -30.44
N LEU A 224 -20.40 28.93 -29.25
CA LEU A 224 -21.21 29.58 -28.22
C LEU A 224 -20.52 30.79 -27.62
N ASP A 225 -19.20 30.77 -27.51
CA ASP A 225 -18.41 31.91 -26.99
C ASP A 225 -18.26 33.05 -28.02
N GLU A 226 -18.38 32.75 -29.33
CA GLU A 226 -18.38 33.76 -30.41
C GLU A 226 -19.73 34.43 -30.61
N ILE A 227 -20.82 33.91 -30.02
CA ILE A 227 -22.19 34.47 -30.14
C ILE A 227 -22.53 35.37 -28.92
N LYS A 228 -21.68 35.43 -27.89
CA LYS A 228 -21.77 36.33 -26.74
C LYS A 228 -20.98 37.60 -26.95
#